data_f8ecd2a69ccec004a57d3d057d2ad311
#
_entry.id   f8ecd2a69ccec004a57d3d057d2ad311
#
_cell.length_a   1.000
_cell.length_b   1.000
_cell.length_c   1.000
_cell.angle_alpha   90.00
_cell.angle_beta   90.00
_cell.angle_gamma   90.00
#
_symmetry.space_group_name_H-M   'P 1'
#
loop_
_entity.id
_entity.type
_entity.pdbx_description
1 polymer ?
#
loop_
_entity_poly.entity_id
_entity_poly.type
_entity_poly.pdbx_seq_one_letter_code
_entity_poly.pdbx_strand_id
1 'polypeptide(L)'
;MRHGMANKKLNRTSEHRKALLKNMLNSLIKYEQITTTLPKAKFLKPQADKIITLGKKETLLTTKMLMTKLQDITSARKVTKTLSKRYEKRNGGYTRIIKAGFRYGDNAPMAVIEFVDRDVEAKRVDRKKKDPAIDKTEEKKLATA
;
A
#
# COMPACT_ATOMS: atom_id res chain seq x y z
N MET A 1 22.65 15.78 19.43
CA MET A 1 22.61 15.30 18.04
C MET A 1 22.05 13.88 17.98
N ARG A 2 21.32 13.49 16.91
CA ARG A 2 20.73 12.15 16.75
C ARG A 2 21.55 11.31 15.76
N HIS A 3 22.77 10.99 16.12
CA HIS A 3 23.61 10.14 15.29
C HIS A 3 23.09 8.69 15.27
N GLY A 4 23.12 8.01 14.13
CA GLY A 4 22.68 6.62 13.95
C GLY A 4 21.16 6.37 14.01
N MET A 5 20.34 7.39 14.23
CA MET A 5 18.88 7.26 14.30
C MET A 5 18.20 7.51 12.94
N ALA A 6 18.21 6.53 12.07
CA ALA A 6 17.56 6.64 10.76
C ALA A 6 16.02 6.65 10.83
N ASN A 7 15.42 6.13 11.92
CA ASN A 7 13.99 5.92 12.02
C ASN A 7 13.25 6.99 12.83
N LYS A 8 12.17 7.52 12.28
CA LYS A 8 11.25 8.41 13.01
C LYS A 8 10.44 7.63 14.04
N LYS A 9 10.41 8.09 15.29
CA LYS A 9 9.64 7.44 16.36
C LYS A 9 8.11 7.59 16.19
N LEU A 10 7.62 8.63 15.50
CA LEU A 10 6.20 8.92 15.24
C LEU A 10 5.35 9.04 16.53
N ASN A 11 5.95 9.41 17.66
CA ASN A 11 5.32 9.43 18.99
C ASN A 11 4.62 8.11 19.35
N ARG A 12 5.24 6.96 19.03
CA ARG A 12 4.67 5.63 19.25
C ARG A 12 5.68 4.72 19.93
N THR A 13 5.19 3.77 20.72
CA THR A 13 5.98 2.67 21.27
C THR A 13 6.55 1.82 20.12
N SER A 14 7.59 1.04 20.40
CA SER A 14 8.24 0.20 19.39
C SER A 14 7.26 -0.76 18.72
N GLU A 15 6.44 -1.43 19.52
CA GLU A 15 5.46 -2.41 19.04
C GLU A 15 4.36 -1.76 18.20
N HIS A 16 3.78 -0.66 18.69
CA HIS A 16 2.77 0.10 17.97
C HIS A 16 3.30 0.65 16.63
N ARG A 17 4.58 1.05 16.57
CA ARG A 17 5.23 1.50 15.33
C ARG A 17 5.41 0.36 14.34
N LYS A 18 5.81 -0.84 14.81
CA LYS A 18 5.90 -2.06 13.96
C LYS A 18 4.53 -2.45 13.41
N ALA A 19 3.49 -2.45 14.24
CA ALA A 19 2.12 -2.75 13.82
C ALA A 19 1.60 -1.73 12.80
N LEU A 20 1.80 -0.42 13.04
CA LEU A 20 1.46 0.63 12.07
C LEU A 20 2.12 0.40 10.71
N LEU A 21 3.43 0.13 10.71
CA LEU A 21 4.18 -0.09 9.49
C LEU A 21 3.65 -1.30 8.71
N LYS A 22 3.42 -2.42 9.40
CA LYS A 22 2.86 -3.63 8.81
C LYS A 22 1.49 -3.37 8.16
N ASN A 23 0.58 -2.73 8.88
CA ASN A 23 -0.76 -2.44 8.37
C ASN A 23 -0.73 -1.49 7.16
N MET A 24 0.12 -0.46 7.20
CA MET A 24 0.29 0.45 6.08
C MET A 24 0.92 -0.24 4.86
N LEU A 25 1.87 -1.17 5.06
CA LEU A 25 2.45 -1.96 3.97
C LEU A 25 1.40 -2.87 3.32
N ASN A 26 0.61 -3.58 4.11
CA ASN A 26 -0.47 -4.43 3.60
C ASN A 26 -1.50 -3.59 2.81
N SER A 27 -1.90 -2.43 3.34
CA SER A 27 -2.80 -1.52 2.63
C SER A 27 -2.19 -1.02 1.31
N LEU A 28 -0.90 -0.64 1.31
CA LEU A 28 -0.22 -0.19 0.10
C LEU A 28 -0.12 -1.31 -0.95
N ILE A 29 0.20 -2.54 -0.53
CA ILE A 29 0.26 -3.69 -1.43
C ILE A 29 -1.14 -4.00 -1.99
N LYS A 30 -2.17 -3.96 -1.15
CA LYS A 30 -3.55 -4.29 -1.55
C LYS A 30 -4.10 -3.28 -2.57
N TYR A 31 -4.04 -1.99 -2.23
CA TYR A 31 -4.69 -0.91 -3.00
C TYR A 31 -3.75 -0.18 -3.96
N GLU A 32 -2.47 -0.45 -3.90
CA GLU A 32 -1.39 0.17 -4.70
C GLU A 32 -1.27 1.70 -4.57
N GLN A 33 -2.18 2.35 -3.86
CA GLN A 33 -2.17 3.78 -3.52
C GLN A 33 -2.87 4.01 -2.18
N ILE A 34 -2.23 4.74 -1.27
CA ILE A 34 -2.84 5.15 0.00
C ILE A 34 -2.57 6.62 0.30
N THR A 35 -3.51 7.28 0.96
CA THR A 35 -3.35 8.65 1.47
C THR A 35 -3.02 8.61 2.95
N THR A 36 -1.96 9.33 3.36
CA THR A 36 -1.51 9.38 4.75
C THR A 36 -0.76 10.69 5.03
N THR A 37 -0.30 10.89 6.26
CA THR A 37 0.53 12.07 6.56
C THR A 37 1.94 11.91 5.97
N LEU A 38 2.54 13.02 5.55
CA LEU A 38 3.85 13.06 4.92
C LEU A 38 4.97 12.36 5.74
N PRO A 39 5.05 12.51 7.09
CA PRO A 39 6.04 11.78 7.88
C PRO A 39 5.87 10.26 7.84
N LYS A 40 4.62 9.78 7.83
CA LYS A 40 4.31 8.34 7.72
C LYS A 40 4.65 7.81 6.33
N ALA A 41 4.32 8.54 5.26
CA ALA A 41 4.68 8.17 3.89
C ALA A 41 6.20 8.06 3.71
N LYS A 42 6.97 9.04 4.24
CA LYS A 42 8.43 9.01 4.22
C LYS A 42 9.04 7.85 5.02
N PHE A 43 8.37 7.41 6.08
CA PHE A 43 8.79 6.25 6.87
C PHE A 43 8.47 4.92 6.16
N LEU A 44 7.33 4.87 5.45
CA LEU A 44 6.86 3.68 4.74
C LEU A 44 7.69 3.37 3.48
N LYS A 45 8.06 4.39 2.69
CA LYS A 45 8.74 4.26 1.40
C LYS A 45 9.94 3.30 1.41
N PRO A 46 10.96 3.46 2.26
CA PRO A 46 12.13 2.56 2.25
C PRO A 46 11.78 1.12 2.64
N GLN A 47 10.73 0.91 3.43
CA GLN A 47 10.30 -0.42 3.80
C GLN A 47 9.54 -1.11 2.67
N ALA A 48 8.71 -0.37 1.93
CA ALA A 48 8.04 -0.87 0.74
C ALA A 48 9.06 -1.28 -0.34
N ASP A 49 10.07 -0.46 -0.58
CA ASP A 49 11.13 -0.77 -1.53
C ASP A 49 11.91 -2.04 -1.14
N LYS A 50 12.24 -2.22 0.14
CA LYS A 50 12.89 -3.44 0.65
C LYS A 50 12.04 -4.69 0.45
N ILE A 51 10.72 -4.60 0.63
CA ILE A 51 9.80 -5.73 0.46
C ILE A 51 9.73 -6.16 -1.01
N ILE A 52 9.66 -5.22 -1.95
CA ILE A 52 9.64 -5.54 -3.38
C ILE A 52 10.98 -6.17 -3.81
N THR A 53 12.10 -5.59 -3.39
CA THR A 53 13.43 -6.16 -3.68
C THR A 53 13.58 -7.58 -3.14
N LEU A 54 13.03 -7.86 -1.93
CA LEU A 54 13.02 -9.20 -1.39
C LEU A 54 12.14 -10.14 -2.23
N GLY A 55 10.96 -9.66 -2.67
CA GLY A 55 10.01 -10.44 -3.48
C GLY A 55 10.56 -10.90 -4.82
N LYS A 56 11.47 -10.13 -5.44
CA LYS A 56 12.09 -10.46 -6.73
C LYS A 56 12.91 -11.76 -6.74
N LYS A 57 13.37 -12.20 -5.58
CA LYS A 57 14.18 -13.44 -5.50
C LYS A 57 13.36 -14.72 -5.69
N GLU A 58 12.04 -14.67 -5.64
CA GLU A 58 11.05 -15.72 -5.91
C GLU A 58 11.32 -17.10 -5.28
N THR A 59 12.12 -17.16 -4.19
CA THR A 59 12.43 -18.41 -3.48
C THR A 59 11.39 -18.69 -2.38
N LEU A 60 11.26 -19.96 -1.98
CA LEU A 60 10.43 -20.35 -0.82
C LEU A 60 10.85 -19.64 0.46
N LEU A 61 12.16 -19.45 0.65
CA LEU A 61 12.71 -18.72 1.80
C LEU A 61 12.23 -17.28 1.81
N THR A 62 12.30 -16.58 0.67
CA THR A 62 11.86 -15.17 0.58
C THR A 62 10.35 -15.04 0.78
N THR A 63 9.56 -16.00 0.34
CA THR A 63 8.12 -16.04 0.58
C THR A 63 7.82 -16.19 2.08
N LYS A 64 8.52 -17.09 2.80
CA LYS A 64 8.41 -17.22 4.26
C LYS A 64 8.81 -15.91 4.98
N MET A 65 9.90 -15.27 4.56
CA MET A 65 10.34 -13.98 5.12
C MET A 65 9.31 -12.85 4.89
N LEU A 66 8.67 -12.81 3.73
CA LEU A 66 7.60 -11.86 3.43
C LEU A 66 6.37 -12.12 4.31
N MET A 67 5.97 -13.38 4.48
CA MET A 67 4.87 -13.77 5.39
C MET A 67 5.14 -13.34 6.83
N THR A 68 6.36 -13.53 7.32
CA THR A 68 6.76 -13.10 8.67
C THR A 68 6.69 -11.58 8.82
N LYS A 69 7.10 -10.82 7.81
CA LYS A 69 7.10 -9.35 7.86
C LYS A 69 5.70 -8.74 7.69
N LEU A 70 4.89 -9.29 6.80
CA LEU A 70 3.56 -8.77 6.46
C LEU A 70 2.46 -9.38 7.32
N GLN A 71 2.65 -10.61 7.80
CA GLN A 71 1.63 -11.40 8.52
C GLN A 71 0.30 -11.50 7.75
N ASP A 72 0.37 -11.41 6.41
CA ASP A 72 -0.75 -11.57 5.50
C ASP A 72 -0.30 -12.35 4.26
N ILE A 73 -0.95 -13.49 4.04
CA ILE A 73 -0.64 -14.41 2.94
C ILE A 73 -1.00 -13.79 1.59
N THR A 74 -2.10 -13.05 1.53
CA THR A 74 -2.59 -12.43 0.28
C THR A 74 -1.64 -11.36 -0.21
N SER A 75 -1.20 -10.47 0.68
CA SER A 75 -0.19 -9.45 0.39
C SER A 75 1.16 -10.07 0.00
N ALA A 76 1.61 -11.10 0.72
CA ALA A 76 2.86 -11.79 0.38
C ALA A 76 2.80 -12.42 -1.02
N ARG A 77 1.69 -13.08 -1.38
CA ARG A 77 1.47 -13.63 -2.72
C ARG A 77 1.42 -12.56 -3.81
N LYS A 78 0.76 -11.42 -3.56
CA LYS A 78 0.72 -10.30 -4.51
C LYS A 78 2.13 -9.73 -4.75
N VAL A 79 2.97 -9.63 -3.71
CA VAL A 79 4.36 -9.18 -3.86
C VAL A 79 5.15 -10.15 -4.73
N THR A 80 5.11 -11.46 -4.46
CA THR A 80 5.92 -12.46 -5.18
C THR A 80 5.44 -12.73 -6.60
N LYS A 81 4.11 -12.73 -6.86
CA LYS A 81 3.57 -13.10 -8.18
C LYS A 81 3.35 -11.90 -9.12
N THR A 82 2.95 -10.75 -8.57
CA THR A 82 2.52 -9.60 -9.39
C THR A 82 3.55 -8.49 -9.37
N LEU A 83 3.92 -7.99 -8.18
CA LEU A 83 4.79 -6.83 -8.06
C LEU A 83 6.24 -7.16 -8.43
N SER A 84 6.75 -8.36 -8.08
CA SER A 84 8.10 -8.79 -8.46
C SER A 84 8.30 -8.77 -9.98
N LYS A 85 7.35 -9.34 -10.73
CA LYS A 85 7.39 -9.36 -12.20
C LYS A 85 7.26 -7.97 -12.81
N ARG A 86 6.35 -7.14 -12.27
CA ARG A 86 6.16 -5.76 -12.74
C ARG A 86 7.43 -4.93 -12.63
N TYR A 87 8.20 -5.12 -11.55
CA TYR A 87 9.41 -4.35 -11.27
C TYR A 87 10.72 -5.08 -11.56
N GLU A 88 10.71 -6.17 -12.28
CA GLU A 88 11.90 -6.99 -12.54
C GLU A 88 13.07 -6.16 -13.09
N LYS A 89 12.80 -5.30 -14.07
CA LYS A 89 13.80 -4.45 -14.74
C LYS A 89 14.21 -3.20 -13.94
N ARG A 90 13.51 -2.87 -12.83
CA ARG A 90 13.77 -1.66 -12.05
C ARG A 90 14.59 -1.99 -10.80
N ASN A 91 15.72 -1.33 -10.60
CA ASN A 91 16.66 -1.62 -9.50
C ASN A 91 16.39 -0.81 -8.21
N GLY A 92 15.18 -0.28 -8.01
CA GLY A 92 14.80 0.47 -6.82
C GLY A 92 13.84 1.61 -7.14
N GLY A 93 13.40 2.35 -6.10
CA GLY A 93 12.47 3.47 -6.28
C GLY A 93 11.11 3.03 -6.83
N TYR A 94 10.57 1.94 -6.29
CA TYR A 94 9.29 1.38 -6.74
C TYR A 94 8.09 2.22 -6.31
N THR A 95 8.29 3.11 -5.33
CA THR A 95 7.22 3.95 -4.78
C THR A 95 7.54 5.43 -4.94
N ARG A 96 6.50 6.23 -5.16
CA ARG A 96 6.59 7.70 -5.17
C ARG A 96 5.66 8.30 -4.12
N ILE A 97 6.01 9.50 -3.66
CA ILE A 97 5.23 10.28 -2.70
C ILE A 97 4.84 11.59 -3.35
N ILE A 98 3.54 11.88 -3.38
CA ILE A 98 2.97 13.11 -3.91
C ILE A 98 2.40 13.89 -2.72
N LYS A 99 2.74 15.18 -2.57
CA LYS A 99 2.16 16.03 -1.54
C LYS A 99 0.69 16.31 -1.88
N ALA A 100 -0.21 16.17 -0.90
CA ALA A 100 -1.65 16.30 -1.06
C ALA A 100 -2.26 17.43 -0.21
N GLY A 101 -1.46 18.46 0.08
CA GLY A 101 -1.92 19.60 0.90
C GLY A 101 -1.93 19.28 2.39
N PHE A 102 -2.89 19.85 3.10
CA PHE A 102 -3.03 19.76 4.55
C PHE A 102 -4.40 19.18 4.93
N ARG A 103 -4.44 18.52 6.07
CA ARG A 103 -5.67 17.92 6.59
C ARG A 103 -6.50 18.99 7.32
N TYR A 104 -7.80 19.03 7.02
CA TYR A 104 -8.74 19.88 7.75
C TYR A 104 -8.76 19.50 9.25
N GLY A 105 -8.81 20.47 10.12
CA GLY A 105 -8.86 20.32 11.58
C GLY A 105 -7.49 20.49 12.26
N ASP A 106 -6.47 19.71 11.90
CA ASP A 106 -5.15 19.71 12.55
C ASP A 106 -4.01 20.23 11.67
N ASN A 107 -4.32 20.69 10.47
CA ASN A 107 -3.35 21.22 9.49
C ASN A 107 -2.13 20.29 9.25
N ALA A 108 -2.29 18.98 9.45
CA ALA A 108 -1.21 18.02 9.23
C ALA A 108 -0.88 17.91 7.74
N PRO A 109 0.41 17.92 7.33
CA PRO A 109 0.79 17.75 5.93
C PRO A 109 0.45 16.36 5.44
N MET A 110 -0.39 16.27 4.41
CA MET A 110 -0.84 15.02 3.79
C MET A 110 0.01 14.66 2.58
N ALA A 111 0.07 13.37 2.30
CA ALA A 111 0.72 12.83 1.12
C ALA A 111 0.02 11.56 0.62
N VAL A 112 0.05 11.38 -0.67
CA VAL A 112 -0.29 10.13 -1.33
C VAL A 112 0.99 9.36 -1.58
N ILE A 113 1.06 8.11 -1.13
CA ILE A 113 2.12 7.18 -1.51
C ILE A 113 1.52 6.12 -2.41
N GLU A 114 2.19 5.86 -3.53
CA GLU A 114 1.73 4.90 -4.53
C GLU A 114 2.89 4.17 -5.19
N PHE A 115 2.61 3.02 -5.80
CA PHE A 115 3.56 2.35 -6.70
C PHE A 115 3.67 3.12 -8.02
N VAL A 116 4.87 3.17 -8.62
CA VAL A 116 5.13 3.98 -9.81
C VAL A 116 4.26 3.53 -10.99
N ASP A 117 4.16 2.24 -11.21
CA ASP A 117 3.36 1.64 -12.30
C ASP A 117 2.15 0.91 -11.67
N ARG A 118 1.32 1.66 -10.91
CA ARG A 118 0.21 1.08 -10.16
C ARG A 118 -0.90 0.58 -11.06
N ASP A 119 -1.59 -0.44 -10.60
CA ASP A 119 -2.87 -0.86 -11.15
C ASP A 119 -3.99 0.03 -10.57
N VAL A 120 -4.71 0.72 -11.47
CA VAL A 120 -5.79 1.64 -11.09
C VAL A 120 -6.99 0.88 -10.50
N GLU A 121 -7.27 -0.32 -10.98
CA GLU A 121 -8.38 -1.15 -10.52
C GLU A 121 -8.12 -1.76 -9.13
N ALA A 122 -6.85 -1.90 -8.71
CA ALA A 122 -6.49 -2.38 -7.38
C ALA A 122 -7.14 -1.57 -6.24
N LYS A 123 -7.44 -0.29 -6.47
CA LYS A 123 -8.12 0.58 -5.49
C LYS A 123 -9.60 0.25 -5.30
N ARG A 124 -10.20 -0.52 -6.20
CA ARG A 124 -11.63 -0.89 -6.21
C ARG A 124 -11.90 -2.27 -5.62
N VAL A 125 -10.90 -2.96 -5.09
CA VAL A 125 -11.02 -4.34 -4.59
C VAL A 125 -12.15 -4.52 -3.56
N ASP A 126 -12.42 -3.50 -2.73
CA ASP A 126 -13.47 -3.58 -1.70
C ASP A 126 -14.83 -3.04 -2.17
N ARG A 127 -14.95 -2.49 -3.38
CA ARG A 127 -16.25 -2.17 -3.94
C ARG A 127 -16.94 -3.48 -4.33
N LYS A 128 -18.03 -3.80 -3.66
CA LYS A 128 -18.92 -4.88 -4.13
C LYS A 128 -19.21 -4.59 -5.60
N LYS A 129 -18.92 -5.54 -6.48
CA LYS A 129 -19.41 -5.47 -7.86
C LYS A 129 -20.93 -5.31 -7.75
N LYS A 130 -21.48 -4.19 -8.20
CA LYS A 130 -22.92 -4.08 -8.38
C LYS A 130 -23.30 -5.19 -9.35
N ASP A 131 -24.15 -6.08 -8.93
CA ASP A 131 -24.62 -7.15 -9.81
C ASP A 131 -25.36 -6.50 -10.99
N PRO A 132 -24.96 -6.77 -12.23
CA PRO A 132 -25.56 -6.15 -13.41
C PRO A 132 -27.06 -6.40 -13.54
N ALA A 133 -27.61 -7.34 -12.77
CA ALA A 133 -29.04 -7.63 -12.68
C ALA A 133 -29.82 -6.55 -11.92
N ILE A 134 -29.21 -5.87 -10.95
CA ILE A 134 -29.89 -4.84 -10.13
C ILE A 134 -30.01 -3.52 -10.90
N ASP A 135 -28.98 -3.13 -11.67
CA ASP A 135 -29.02 -1.91 -12.49
C ASP A 135 -30.12 -1.99 -13.59
N LYS A 136 -30.31 -3.17 -14.19
CA LYS A 136 -31.39 -3.38 -15.21
C LYS A 136 -32.80 -3.34 -14.62
N THR A 137 -32.95 -3.60 -13.33
CA THR A 137 -34.26 -3.54 -12.65
C THR A 137 -34.61 -2.12 -12.22
N GLU A 138 -33.60 -1.31 -11.87
CA GLU A 138 -33.79 0.12 -11.54
C GLU A 138 -34.06 0.94 -12.81
N GLU A 139 -33.32 0.68 -13.89
CA GLU A 139 -33.58 1.35 -15.20
C GLU A 139 -34.97 1.01 -15.76
N LYS A 140 -35.44 -0.24 -15.61
CA LYS A 140 -36.83 -0.62 -16.02
C LYS A 140 -37.88 0.05 -15.16
N LYS A 141 -37.67 0.27 -13.87
CA LYS A 141 -38.60 0.99 -12.98
C LYS A 141 -38.66 2.48 -13.26
N LEU A 142 -37.54 3.11 -13.68
CA LEU A 142 -37.49 4.50 -14.09
C LEU A 142 -38.10 4.76 -15.47
N ALA A 143 -38.11 3.75 -16.35
CA ALA A 143 -38.71 3.85 -17.70
C ALA A 143 -40.21 3.60 -17.72
N THR A 144 -40.79 3.13 -16.61
CA THR A 144 -42.23 2.81 -16.47
C THR A 144 -42.98 3.73 -15.50
N ALA A 145 -42.33 4.80 -15.01
CA ALA A 145 -42.89 5.89 -14.21
C ALA A 145 -42.90 7.21 -15.01
#